data_0e606e4a6664a5991f614a95547cc737
#
_entry.id   0e606e4a6664a5991f614a95547cc737
#
_cell.length_a   1.000
_cell.length_b   1.000
_cell.length_c   1.000
_cell.angle_alpha   90.00
_cell.angle_beta   90.00
_cell.angle_gamma   90.00
#
_symmetry.space_group_name_H-M   'P 1'
#
loop_
_entity.id
_entity.type
_entity.pdbx_description
1 polymer ?
#
loop_
_entity_poly.entity_id
_entity_poly.type
_entity_poly.pdbx_seq_one_letter_code
_entity_poly.pdbx_strand_id
1 'polypeptide(L)' 'MIGEVVKITETVDNFNQTGAALADGKEWTVRTAEDGVIIEKGEPAMVVAVEGVKLLVKPYQA' A
#
# COMPACT_ATOMS: atom_id res chain seq x y z
N MET A 1 1.74 -12.62 -2.96
CA MET A 1 1.75 -11.16 -2.75
C MET A 1 1.49 -10.79 -1.29
N ILE A 2 0.61 -11.47 -0.60
CA ILE A 2 0.41 -11.24 0.85
C ILE A 2 1.70 -11.54 1.59
N GLY A 3 2.10 -10.65 2.49
CA GLY A 3 3.36 -10.74 3.24
C GLY A 3 4.55 -10.13 2.52
N GLU A 4 4.35 -9.65 1.30
CA GLU A 4 5.42 -9.04 0.52
C GLU A 4 5.54 -7.57 0.85
N VAL A 5 6.77 -7.06 0.88
CA VAL A 5 7.02 -5.64 1.11
C VAL A 5 7.10 -4.94 -0.25
N VAL A 6 6.35 -3.87 -0.40
CA VAL A 6 6.29 -3.09 -1.63
C VAL A 6 6.68 -1.65 -1.33
N LYS A 7 7.13 -0.96 -2.36
CA LYS A 7 7.49 0.45 -2.24
C LYS A 7 6.32 1.31 -2.67
N ILE A 8 5.94 2.24 -1.82
CA ILE A 8 4.83 3.14 -2.09
C ILE A 8 5.27 4.18 -3.11
N THR A 9 4.53 4.27 -4.21
CA THR A 9 4.81 5.23 -5.29
C THR A 9 3.93 6.46 -5.22
N GLU A 10 2.85 6.40 -4.45
CA GLU A 10 1.96 7.54 -4.20
C GLU A 10 1.47 7.44 -2.76
N THR A 11 1.51 8.55 -2.03
CA THR A 11 1.08 8.58 -0.63
C THR A 11 -0.26 7.88 -0.44
N VAL A 12 -0.32 6.94 0.50
CA VAL A 12 -1.52 6.16 0.77
C VAL A 12 -2.33 6.87 1.85
N ASP A 13 -3.55 7.25 1.50
CA ASP A 13 -4.45 7.95 2.41
C ASP A 13 -5.89 7.52 2.10
N ASN A 14 -6.47 6.73 2.99
CA ASN A 14 -7.82 6.22 2.80
C ASN A 14 -8.85 7.33 2.78
N PHE A 15 -8.63 8.38 3.54
CA PHE A 15 -9.56 9.50 3.60
C PHE A 15 -9.64 10.22 2.24
N ASN A 16 -8.49 10.45 1.61
CA ASN A 16 -8.43 11.09 0.28
C ASN A 16 -8.56 10.08 -0.85
N GLN A 17 -8.67 8.80 -0.53
CA GLN A 17 -8.77 7.72 -1.52
C GLN A 17 -7.59 7.71 -2.49
N THR A 18 -6.38 7.93 -1.95
CA THR A 18 -5.16 7.91 -2.74
C THR A 18 -4.27 6.74 -2.30
N GLY A 19 -3.36 6.38 -3.16
CA GLY A 19 -2.34 5.41 -2.83
C GLY A 19 -2.02 4.49 -3.98
N ALA A 20 -0.73 4.26 -4.20
CA ALA A 20 -0.25 3.33 -5.21
C ALA A 20 1.09 2.76 -4.77
N ALA A 21 1.39 1.57 -5.25
CA ALA A 21 2.66 0.90 -4.99
C ALA A 21 3.04 0.07 -6.20
N LEU A 22 4.34 -0.11 -6.38
CA LEU A 22 4.86 -0.94 -7.44
C LEU A 22 5.04 -2.36 -6.90
N ALA A 23 4.40 -3.33 -7.54
CA ALA A 23 4.54 -4.75 -7.20
C ALA A 23 4.47 -5.57 -8.47
N ASP A 24 5.35 -6.57 -8.59
CA ASP A 24 5.42 -7.45 -9.76
C ASP A 24 5.53 -6.68 -11.09
N GLY A 25 6.26 -5.56 -11.09
CA GLY A 25 6.46 -4.77 -12.29
C GLY A 25 5.26 -3.93 -12.71
N LYS A 26 4.23 -3.86 -11.88
CA LYS A 26 3.02 -3.07 -12.15
C LYS A 26 2.73 -2.14 -10.99
N GLU A 27 2.06 -1.03 -11.29
CA GLU A 27 1.54 -0.15 -10.27
C GLU A 27 0.15 -0.63 -9.85
N TRP A 28 -0.06 -0.76 -8.55
CA TRP A 28 -1.32 -1.22 -7.97
C TRP A 28 -1.95 -0.10 -7.16
N THR A 29 -3.27 -0.05 -7.17
CA THR A 29 -4.01 0.80 -6.23
C THR A 29 -3.85 0.21 -4.83
N VAL A 30 -3.53 1.06 -3.87
CA VAL A 30 -3.21 0.62 -2.51
C VAL A 30 -4.01 1.43 -1.51
N ARG A 31 -4.48 0.76 -0.47
CA ARG A 31 -5.11 1.40 0.68
C ARG A 31 -4.54 0.78 1.94
N THR A 32 -4.60 1.51 3.04
CA THR A 32 -4.18 0.94 4.32
C THR A 32 -5.26 0.02 4.85
N ALA A 33 -4.84 -1.03 5.57
CA ALA A 33 -5.78 -1.96 6.19
C ALA A 33 -6.53 -1.30 7.36
N GLU A 34 -5.99 -0.23 7.92
CA GLU A 34 -6.60 0.50 9.01
C GLU A 34 -6.86 1.95 8.60
N ASP A 35 -8.02 2.49 8.98
CA ASP A 35 -8.33 3.89 8.70
C ASP A 35 -7.44 4.79 9.57
N GLY A 36 -7.16 5.98 9.06
CA GLY A 36 -6.38 6.97 9.80
C GLY A 36 -4.87 6.79 9.68
N VAL A 37 -4.41 5.75 8.98
CA VAL A 37 -2.99 5.53 8.76
C VAL A 37 -2.61 6.09 7.39
N ILE A 38 -1.54 6.86 7.35
CA ILE A 38 -1.02 7.43 6.11
C ILE A 38 0.38 6.90 5.89
N ILE A 39 0.66 6.41 4.69
CA ILE A 39 1.98 5.93 4.30
C ILE A 39 2.50 6.85 3.22
N GLU A 40 3.62 7.49 3.48
CA GLU A 40 4.19 8.47 2.57
C GLU A 40 4.83 7.81 1.35
N LYS A 41 4.84 8.55 0.24
CA LYS A 41 5.53 8.13 -0.97
C LYS A 41 7.00 7.82 -0.64
N GLY A 42 7.47 6.68 -1.15
CA GLY A 42 8.85 6.25 -0.93
C GLY A 42 9.04 5.34 0.27
N GLU A 43 8.03 5.23 1.13
CA GLU A 43 8.11 4.36 2.29
C GLU A 43 7.77 2.92 1.93
N PRO A 44 8.33 1.94 2.65
CA PRO A 44 7.96 0.54 2.43
C PRO A 44 6.64 0.22 3.14
N ALA A 45 5.90 -0.71 2.57
CA ALA A 45 4.66 -1.19 3.17
C ALA A 45 4.54 -2.68 2.93
N MET A 46 3.89 -3.39 3.86
CA MET A 46 3.67 -4.83 3.73
C MET A 46 2.24 -5.09 3.29
N VAL A 47 2.09 -5.94 2.28
CA VAL A 47 0.76 -6.34 1.79
C VAL A 47 0.17 -7.33 2.78
N VAL A 48 -1.02 -7.01 3.29
CA VAL A 48 -1.73 -7.88 4.24
C VAL A 48 -2.95 -8.55 3.62
N ALA A 49 -3.46 -8.00 2.51
CA ALA A 49 -4.59 -8.60 1.81
C ALA A 49 -4.64 -8.07 0.39
N VAL A 50 -5.34 -8.80 -0.48
CA VAL A 50 -5.59 -8.38 -1.86
C VAL A 50 -7.09 -8.44 -2.08
N GLU A 51 -7.67 -7.34 -2.56
CA GLU A 51 -9.10 -7.27 -2.88
C GLU A 51 -9.26 -6.82 -4.32
N GLY A 52 -9.54 -7.77 -5.20
CA GLY A 52 -9.66 -7.47 -6.63
C GLY A 52 -8.35 -6.94 -7.17
N VAL A 53 -8.33 -5.69 -7.62
CA VAL A 53 -7.13 -5.03 -8.14
C VAL A 53 -6.48 -4.11 -7.11
N LYS A 54 -6.94 -4.15 -5.85
CA LYS A 54 -6.49 -3.28 -4.78
C LYS A 54 -5.69 -4.07 -3.76
N LEU A 55 -4.60 -3.48 -3.29
CA LEU A 55 -3.80 -4.05 -2.22
C LEU A 55 -4.12 -3.36 -0.90
N LEU A 56 -4.30 -4.13 0.15
CA LEU A 56 -4.39 -3.59 1.49
C LEU A 56 -3.04 -3.79 2.17
N VAL A 57 -2.50 -2.72 2.70
CA VAL A 57 -1.14 -2.73 3.24
C VAL A 57 -1.12 -2.11 4.63
N LYS A 58 0.00 -2.34 5.33
CA LYS A 58 0.30 -1.66 6.59
C LYS A 58 1.71 -1.11 6.50
N PRO A 59 2.05 -0.07 7.30
CA PRO A 59 3.42 0.42 7.32
C PRO A 59 4.39 -0.69 7.70
N TYR A 60 5.50 -0.77 7.00
CA TYR A 60 6.54 -1.75 7.28
C TYR A 60 7.71 -1.06 7.96
N GLN A 61 8.14 -1.60 9.07
CA GLN A 61 9.33 -1.12 9.77
C GLN A 61 10.36 -2.23 9.79
N ALA A 62 11.51 -1.95 9.23
CA ALA A 62 12.61 -2.91 9.18
C ALA A 62 13.25 -3.09 10.56
#